data_3131260e4705fd093f8258527d855725
#
_entry.id   3131260e4705fd093f8258527d855725
#
_cell.length_a   1.000
_cell.length_b   1.000
_cell.length_c   1.000
_cell.angle_alpha   90.00
_cell.angle_beta   90.00
_cell.angle_gamma   90.00
#
_symmetry.space_group_name_H-M   'P 1'
#
loop_
_entity.id
_entity.type
_entity.pdbx_description
1 polymer ?
#
loop_
_entity_poly.entity_id
_entity_poly.type
_entity_poly.pdbx_seq_one_letter_code
_entity_poly.pdbx_strand_id
1 'polypeptide(L)'
;MALFKKRTKPIALESVAHLEELARSGKPVFVDFFQYGCSPCQVMDGIVNELASEFGDSAHIVKVNAANVPEAFDRFKVKSTPTFMVLTSSEGAASITQRWRASGLVKKDVLVKTLTSAGATPISDS
;
A
#
# COMPACT_ATOMS: atom_id res chain seq x y z
N MET A 1 -10.01 25.59 -5.93
CA MET A 1 -10.42 25.19 -5.22
C MET A 1 -10.24 23.96 -4.96
N ALA A 2 -9.59 23.50 -4.52
CA ALA A 2 -9.33 22.30 -4.19
C ALA A 2 -10.26 21.86 -3.41
N LEU A 3 -11.13 21.67 -3.89
CA LEU A 3 -12.02 21.37 -3.14
C LEU A 3 -12.20 20.04 -2.89
N PHE A 4 -11.59 19.13 -3.51
CA PHE A 4 -11.86 17.81 -3.23
C PHE A 4 -11.06 17.36 -2.14
N LYS A 5 -11.48 16.31 -1.47
CA LYS A 5 -10.86 15.74 -0.44
C LYS A 5 -9.83 14.87 -0.86
N LYS A 6 -8.71 14.85 -0.30
CA LYS A 6 -7.67 13.93 -0.53
C LYS A 6 -7.60 12.96 0.56
N ARG A 7 -7.24 11.73 0.27
CA ARG A 7 -7.07 10.75 1.30
C ARG A 7 -5.77 11.05 2.00
N THR A 8 -5.79 11.23 3.28
CA THR A 8 -4.61 11.57 4.05
C THR A 8 -4.17 10.47 4.99
N LYS A 9 -4.91 9.37 5.06
CA LYS A 9 -4.56 8.25 5.94
C LYS A 9 -4.59 6.95 5.17
N PRO A 10 -3.73 5.99 5.57
CA PRO A 10 -3.78 4.66 4.94
C PRO A 10 -5.12 3.97 5.21
N ILE A 11 -5.45 3.04 4.36
CA ILE A 11 -6.66 2.24 4.48
C ILE A 11 -6.32 1.01 5.31
N ALA A 12 -7.11 0.74 6.34
CA ALA A 12 -6.95 -0.49 7.11
C ALA A 12 -7.66 -1.60 6.36
N LEU A 13 -6.91 -2.61 5.91
CA LEU A 13 -7.48 -3.70 5.13
C LEU A 13 -8.35 -4.58 6.00
N GLU A 14 -9.50 -4.99 5.50
CA GLU A 14 -10.45 -5.80 6.26
C GLU A 14 -10.44 -7.26 5.82
N SER A 15 -10.07 -7.54 4.59
CA SER A 15 -10.11 -8.90 4.05
C SER A 15 -9.32 -8.96 2.75
N VAL A 16 -9.06 -10.16 2.27
CA VAL A 16 -8.45 -10.34 0.95
C VAL A 16 -9.40 -9.83 -0.13
N ALA A 17 -10.71 -10.04 0.03
CA ALA A 17 -11.68 -9.53 -0.93
C ALA A 17 -11.64 -8.01 -1.01
N HIS A 18 -11.43 -7.34 0.12
CA HIS A 18 -11.30 -5.89 0.14
C HIS A 18 -10.09 -5.46 -0.69
N LEU A 19 -8.97 -6.19 -0.56
CA LEU A 19 -7.78 -5.89 -1.34
C LEU A 19 -8.04 -6.08 -2.84
N GLU A 20 -8.73 -7.14 -3.20
CA GLU A 20 -9.05 -7.40 -4.60
C GLU A 20 -9.93 -6.30 -5.17
N GLU A 21 -10.86 -5.82 -4.37
CA GLU A 21 -11.72 -4.75 -4.79
C GLU A 21 -10.93 -3.46 -5.04
N LEU A 22 -10.00 -3.13 -4.16
CA LEU A 22 -9.16 -1.95 -4.34
C LEU A 22 -8.30 -2.09 -5.61
N ALA A 23 -7.76 -3.28 -5.86
CA ALA A 23 -6.94 -3.52 -7.03
C ALA A 23 -7.74 -3.39 -8.32
N ARG A 24 -9.02 -3.77 -8.31
CA ARG A 24 -9.84 -3.68 -9.51
C ARG A 24 -10.11 -2.25 -9.94
N SER A 25 -9.84 -1.28 -9.09
CA SER A 25 -10.04 0.13 -9.46
C SER A 25 -9.08 0.55 -10.57
N GLY A 26 -8.04 -0.24 -10.82
CA GLY A 26 -7.02 0.11 -11.81
C GLY A 26 -5.91 0.98 -11.25
N LYS A 27 -6.07 1.48 -10.02
CA LYS A 27 -5.02 2.28 -9.39
C LYS A 27 -4.02 1.37 -8.71
N PRO A 28 -2.75 1.77 -8.63
CA PRO A 28 -1.77 0.96 -7.88
C PRO A 28 -2.16 0.86 -6.42
N VAL A 29 -1.88 -0.29 -5.83
CA VAL A 29 -2.13 -0.53 -4.41
C VAL A 29 -0.81 -0.79 -3.72
N PHE A 30 -0.46 0.06 -2.76
CA PHE A 30 0.71 -0.15 -1.93
C PHE A 30 0.23 -0.85 -0.67
N VAL A 31 0.88 -1.96 -0.29
CA VAL A 31 0.44 -2.74 0.86
C VAL A 31 1.55 -2.82 1.87
N ASP A 32 1.25 -2.44 3.10
CA ASP A 32 2.16 -2.52 4.24
C ASP A 32 1.66 -3.66 5.14
N PHE A 33 2.37 -4.79 5.12
CA PHE A 33 2.05 -5.93 5.97
C PHE A 33 2.80 -5.74 7.28
N PHE A 34 2.07 -5.57 8.37
CA PHE A 34 2.69 -5.28 9.66
C PHE A 34 2.07 -6.08 10.79
N GLN A 35 2.69 -6.01 11.96
CA GLN A 35 2.10 -6.58 13.17
C GLN A 35 2.51 -5.71 14.35
N TYR A 36 1.76 -5.81 15.44
CA TYR A 36 2.10 -5.07 16.63
C TYR A 36 3.36 -5.66 17.25
N GLY A 37 4.13 -4.82 17.95
CA GLY A 37 5.37 -5.26 18.56
C GLY A 37 6.54 -5.38 17.59
N CYS A 38 6.37 -4.90 16.38
CA CYS A 38 7.39 -4.96 15.35
C CYS A 38 8.08 -3.60 15.28
N SER A 39 9.30 -3.48 15.81
CA SER A 39 10.02 -2.21 15.82
C SER A 39 10.22 -1.61 14.43
N PRO A 40 10.71 -2.37 13.44
CA PRO A 40 10.86 -1.76 12.11
C PRO A 40 9.53 -1.36 11.48
N CYS A 41 8.42 -2.02 11.85
CA CYS A 41 7.12 -1.57 11.39
C CYS A 41 6.80 -0.18 11.93
N GLN A 42 7.15 0.06 13.21
CA GLN A 42 6.92 1.35 13.83
C GLN A 42 7.77 2.44 13.19
N VAL A 43 9.01 2.12 12.86
CA VAL A 43 9.90 3.07 12.20
C VAL A 43 9.31 3.47 10.84
N MET A 44 8.75 2.53 10.11
CA MET A 44 8.21 2.80 8.78
C MET A 44 6.84 3.47 8.80
N ASP A 45 6.16 3.46 9.93
CA ASP A 45 4.77 3.92 9.97
C ASP A 45 4.61 5.38 9.55
N GLY A 46 5.51 6.25 9.97
CA GLY A 46 5.46 7.65 9.56
C GLY A 46 5.60 7.81 8.05
N ILE A 47 6.48 7.02 7.44
CA ILE A 47 6.69 7.08 6.01
C ILE A 47 5.44 6.61 5.27
N VAL A 48 4.82 5.53 5.75
CA VAL A 48 3.61 5.00 5.11
C VAL A 48 2.48 6.03 5.21
N ASN A 49 2.38 6.72 6.34
CA ASN A 49 1.38 7.79 6.50
C ASN A 49 1.66 8.93 5.52
N GLU A 50 2.93 9.27 5.31
CA GLU A 50 3.28 10.31 4.35
C GLU A 50 2.91 9.91 2.93
N LEU A 51 3.08 8.65 2.58
CA LEU A 51 2.70 8.18 1.24
C LEU A 51 1.21 8.38 1.00
N ALA A 52 0.39 8.10 2.02
CA ALA A 52 -1.06 8.28 1.88
C ALA A 52 -1.40 9.73 1.59
N SER A 53 -0.71 10.65 2.26
CA SER A 53 -0.93 12.06 2.03
C SER A 53 -0.41 12.51 0.67
N GLU A 54 0.77 12.03 0.29
CA GLU A 54 1.42 12.50 -0.93
C GLU A 54 0.81 11.98 -2.21
N PHE A 55 0.30 10.76 -2.19
CA PHE A 55 -0.29 10.20 -3.40
C PHE A 55 -1.80 10.43 -3.48
N GLY A 56 -2.44 10.69 -2.35
CA GLY A 56 -3.86 11.02 -2.34
C GLY A 56 -4.69 9.94 -3.00
N ASP A 57 -5.47 10.33 -4.02
CA ASP A 57 -6.35 9.39 -4.68
C ASP A 57 -5.74 8.66 -5.86
N SER A 58 -4.47 8.91 -6.19
CA SER A 58 -3.86 8.23 -7.34
C SER A 58 -3.39 6.81 -7.02
N ALA A 59 -3.38 6.44 -5.75
CA ALA A 59 -2.99 5.11 -5.31
C ALA A 59 -3.75 4.75 -4.05
N HIS A 60 -3.87 3.48 -3.77
CA HIS A 60 -4.45 3.04 -2.50
C HIS A 60 -3.29 2.64 -1.58
N ILE A 61 -3.12 3.34 -0.48
CA ILE A 61 -2.09 3.02 0.51
C ILE A 61 -2.77 2.23 1.61
N VAL A 62 -2.41 0.96 1.74
CA VAL A 62 -3.14 0.00 2.55
C VAL A 62 -2.24 -0.59 3.62
N LYS A 63 -2.77 -0.78 4.82
CA LYS A 63 -2.06 -1.45 5.92
C LYS A 63 -2.79 -2.74 6.28
N VAL A 64 -2.05 -3.83 6.42
CA VAL A 64 -2.61 -5.13 6.73
C VAL A 64 -2.00 -5.62 8.03
N ASN A 65 -2.84 -5.76 9.06
CA ASN A 65 -2.39 -6.23 10.36
C ASN A 65 -2.48 -7.75 10.40
N ALA A 66 -1.39 -8.41 10.77
CA ALA A 66 -1.35 -9.87 10.84
C ALA A 66 -2.43 -10.45 11.74
N ALA A 67 -2.77 -9.75 12.82
CA ALA A 67 -3.79 -10.24 13.73
C ALA A 67 -5.19 -10.18 13.16
N ASN A 68 -5.45 -9.23 12.26
CA ASN A 68 -6.79 -9.03 11.72
C ASN A 68 -7.03 -9.75 10.41
N VAL A 69 -6.01 -9.84 9.55
CA VAL A 69 -6.18 -10.43 8.22
C VAL A 69 -5.03 -11.39 7.94
N PRO A 70 -4.91 -12.47 8.74
CA PRO A 70 -3.81 -13.42 8.53
C PRO A 70 -3.86 -14.09 7.16
N GLU A 71 -5.04 -14.22 6.58
CA GLU A 71 -5.18 -14.86 5.27
C GLU A 71 -4.49 -14.04 4.16
N ALA A 72 -4.32 -12.74 4.33
CA ALA A 72 -3.60 -11.94 3.36
C ALA A 72 -2.11 -12.29 3.40
N PHE A 73 -1.57 -12.54 4.59
CA PHE A 73 -0.19 -12.96 4.73
C PHE A 73 0.04 -14.30 4.03
N ASP A 74 -0.92 -15.23 4.17
CA ASP A 74 -0.81 -16.52 3.52
C ASP A 74 -0.91 -16.39 2.01
N ARG A 75 -1.85 -15.57 1.53
CA ARG A 75 -2.08 -15.37 0.11
C ARG A 75 -0.83 -14.88 -0.59
N PHE A 76 -0.12 -13.95 0.02
CA PHE A 76 1.06 -13.34 -0.59
C PHE A 76 2.37 -13.90 -0.04
N LYS A 77 2.29 -14.95 0.78
CA LYS A 77 3.47 -15.64 1.33
C LYS A 77 4.38 -14.68 2.07
N VAL A 78 3.79 -13.85 2.93
CA VAL A 78 4.54 -12.90 3.73
C VAL A 78 4.98 -13.61 5.01
N LYS A 79 6.30 -13.68 5.24
CA LYS A 79 6.86 -14.40 6.36
C LYS A 79 7.50 -13.51 7.40
N SER A 80 7.66 -12.24 7.12
CA SER A 80 8.26 -11.32 8.07
C SER A 80 7.62 -9.96 7.93
N THR A 81 7.75 -9.13 8.96
CA THR A 81 7.19 -7.77 8.95
C THR A 81 8.27 -6.76 9.27
N PRO A 82 8.21 -5.57 8.69
CA PRO A 82 7.23 -5.22 7.66
C PRO A 82 7.60 -5.81 6.31
N THR A 83 6.61 -6.06 5.48
CA THR A 83 6.82 -6.38 4.08
C THR A 83 5.95 -5.43 3.29
N PHE A 84 6.52 -4.84 2.27
CA PHE A 84 5.81 -3.88 1.42
C PHE A 84 5.67 -4.43 0.02
N MET A 85 4.54 -4.16 -0.62
CA MET A 85 4.31 -4.58 -1.99
C MET A 85 3.62 -3.48 -2.75
N VAL A 86 3.84 -3.45 -4.05
CA VAL A 86 3.04 -2.64 -4.95
C VAL A 86 2.33 -3.60 -5.90
N LEU A 87 1.01 -3.53 -5.91
CA LEU A 87 0.17 -4.41 -6.70
C LEU A 87 -0.58 -3.60 -7.73
N THR A 88 -0.79 -4.18 -8.90
CA THR A 88 -1.60 -3.55 -9.93
C THR A 88 -2.54 -4.58 -10.53
N SER A 89 -3.58 -4.08 -11.19
CA SER A 89 -4.50 -4.93 -11.93
C SER A 89 -5.06 -4.07 -13.04
N SER A 90 -5.36 -4.65 -14.18
CA SER A 90 -6.07 -3.91 -15.19
C SER A 90 -7.48 -3.68 -14.67
N GLU A 91 -8.06 -2.56 -15.03
CA GLU A 91 -9.39 -2.24 -14.59
C GLU A 91 -10.35 -3.36 -14.96
N GLY A 92 -11.08 -3.86 -14.00
CA GLY A 92 -12.02 -4.96 -14.23
C GLY A 92 -11.38 -6.33 -14.29
N ALA A 93 -10.04 -6.43 -14.21
CA ALA A 93 -9.40 -7.74 -14.30
C ALA A 93 -9.50 -8.49 -12.99
N ALA A 94 -9.53 -9.81 -13.08
CA ALA A 94 -9.63 -10.63 -11.90
C ALA A 94 -8.27 -10.86 -11.25
N SER A 95 -7.18 -10.70 -11.98
CA SER A 95 -5.87 -11.03 -11.44
C SER A 95 -5.12 -9.81 -10.94
N ILE A 96 -4.32 -10.03 -9.91
CA ILE A 96 -3.50 -9.00 -9.31
C ILE A 96 -2.05 -9.34 -9.66
N THR A 97 -1.30 -8.34 -10.10
CA THR A 97 0.11 -8.50 -10.41
C THR A 97 0.95 -7.84 -9.32
N GLN A 98 1.90 -8.58 -8.77
CA GLN A 98 2.85 -8.01 -7.83
C GLN A 98 3.96 -7.36 -8.63
N ARG A 99 4.03 -6.03 -8.55
CA ARG A 99 5.02 -5.29 -9.32
C ARG A 99 6.32 -5.14 -8.55
N TRP A 100 6.27 -5.16 -7.24
CA TRP A 100 7.45 -4.92 -6.42
C TRP A 100 7.19 -5.42 -5.01
N ARG A 101 8.25 -5.83 -4.32
CA ARG A 101 8.17 -6.33 -2.96
C ARG A 101 9.49 -6.14 -2.26
N ALA A 102 9.46 -5.74 -0.99
CA ALA A 102 10.65 -5.68 -0.15
C ALA A 102 10.25 -5.84 1.30
N SER A 103 11.18 -6.30 2.13
CA SER A 103 10.94 -6.48 3.56
C SER A 103 11.93 -5.67 4.36
N GLY A 104 11.54 -5.28 5.55
CA GLY A 104 12.40 -4.53 6.46
C GLY A 104 12.33 -3.03 6.22
N LEU A 105 13.41 -2.34 6.58
CA LEU A 105 13.45 -0.90 6.42
C LEU A 105 13.72 -0.55 4.96
N VAL A 106 12.90 0.33 4.41
CA VAL A 106 13.02 0.76 3.03
C VAL A 106 12.98 2.27 2.99
N LYS A 107 13.84 2.88 2.22
CA LYS A 107 13.88 4.33 2.12
C LYS A 107 12.64 4.84 1.41
N LYS A 108 12.16 6.00 1.85
CA LYS A 108 10.94 6.58 1.28
C LYS A 108 11.05 6.78 -0.22
N ASP A 109 12.22 7.24 -0.71
CA ASP A 109 12.35 7.51 -2.13
C ASP A 109 12.21 6.24 -2.99
N VAL A 110 12.57 5.07 -2.45
CA VAL A 110 12.36 3.82 -3.13
C VAL A 110 10.86 3.55 -3.25
N LEU A 111 10.11 3.79 -2.17
CA LEU A 111 8.67 3.58 -2.17
C LEU A 111 7.97 4.53 -3.15
N VAL A 112 8.38 5.78 -3.16
CA VAL A 112 7.82 6.75 -4.09
C VAL A 112 8.10 6.32 -5.52
N LYS A 113 9.31 5.86 -5.79
CA LYS A 113 9.68 5.44 -7.13
C LYS A 113 8.89 4.22 -7.60
N THR A 114 8.70 3.25 -6.74
CA THR A 114 7.94 2.05 -7.12
C THR A 114 6.49 2.39 -7.39
N LEU A 115 5.90 3.30 -6.61
CA LEU A 115 4.52 3.72 -6.83
C LEU A 115 4.38 4.51 -8.13
N THR A 116 5.30 5.43 -8.40
CA THR A 116 5.22 6.20 -9.64
C THR A 116 5.45 5.31 -10.85
N SER A 117 6.34 4.32 -10.74
CA SER A 117 6.58 3.37 -11.82
C SER A 117 5.34 2.53 -12.10
N ALA A 118 4.52 2.31 -11.09
CA ALA A 118 3.28 1.54 -11.25
C ALA A 118 2.11 2.39 -11.73
N GLY A 119 2.31 3.68 -11.91
CA GLY A 119 1.29 4.56 -12.48
C GLY A 119 0.69 5.58 -11.52
N ALA A 120 1.12 5.60 -10.27
CA ALA A 120 0.60 6.59 -9.33
C ALA A 120 1.27 7.94 -9.55
N THR A 121 0.58 9.01 -9.20
CA THR A 121 1.09 10.36 -9.36
C THR A 121 1.04 11.08 -8.02
N PRO A 122 2.17 11.55 -7.50
CA PRO A 122 2.16 12.29 -6.25
C PRO A 122 1.41 13.62 -6.44
N ILE A 123 0.75 14.07 -5.40
CA ILE A 123 0.11 15.35 -5.41
C ILE A 123 1.21 16.39 -5.32
N SER A 124 1.24 17.27 -6.31
CA SER A 124 2.27 18.27 -6.32
C SER A 124 1.79 19.52 -5.70
N ASP A 125 2.66 20.14 -4.90
CA ASP A 125 2.29 21.33 -4.36
C ASP A 125 2.87 22.42 -5.05
N SER A 126 3.62 22.24 -5.95
CA SER A 126 4.39 23.28 -6.52
C SER A 126 3.71 24.35 -7.17
#